data_07e326a5a7ae7a25783c7e1005b52ddc
#
_entry.id   07e326a5a7ae7a25783c7e1005b52ddc
#
_cell.length_a   1.000
_cell.length_b   1.000
_cell.length_c   1.000
_cell.angle_alpha   90.00
_cell.angle_beta   90.00
_cell.angle_gamma   90.00
#
_symmetry.space_group_name_H-M   'P 1'
#
loop_
_entity.id
_entity.type
_entity.pdbx_description
1 polymer ?
#
loop_
_entity_poly.entity_id
_entity_poly.type
_entity_poly.pdbx_seq_one_letter_code
_entity_poly.pdbx_strand_id
1 'polypeptide(L)'
;MSILFRALNWLMFVDPAWTKERLIPILVFEHPASEPAWNGFLHGDVPSAPLAEIIKPLLLDLIPWIEIFSWERAISEVVSQWLGEMRVFHPDKPSGLSQSEMRAVLRSMRDDTRNSFINWLGFVGQENEHNWLNYVIPLIDECWPRERQYRTSASMRAWIGLLDDSGDSFPVVYEVVKKFLVSVEINDHVFYRFTEEISDEKPITARFPDETLDLINRVTPQVLSHLPYEVLALIEETEPRLTSDARYLRLIDLVERS
;
A
#
# COMPACT_ATOMS: atom_id res chain seq x y z
N MET A 1 27.42 -8.55 -13.47
CA MET A 1 26.39 -9.56 -13.13
C MET A 1 24.99 -8.99 -13.25
N SER A 2 24.65 -7.84 -12.67
CA SER A 2 23.30 -7.22 -12.74
C SER A 2 22.75 -7.04 -14.17
N ILE A 3 23.59 -6.74 -15.16
CA ILE A 3 23.18 -6.59 -16.58
C ILE A 3 22.58 -7.87 -17.15
N LEU A 4 23.14 -9.05 -16.84
CA LEU A 4 22.59 -10.33 -17.32
C LEU A 4 21.20 -10.60 -16.75
N PHE A 5 20.98 -10.26 -15.48
CA PHE A 5 19.69 -10.46 -14.84
C PHE A 5 18.62 -9.47 -15.32
N ARG A 6 19.02 -8.26 -15.70
CA ARG A 6 18.13 -7.33 -16.38
C ARG A 6 17.59 -7.86 -17.71
N ALA A 7 18.39 -8.66 -18.42
CA ALA A 7 18.04 -9.29 -19.68
C ALA A 7 17.47 -10.72 -19.53
N LEU A 8 17.04 -11.12 -18.33
CA LEU A 8 16.68 -12.50 -18.03
C LEU A 8 15.50 -13.02 -18.87
N ASN A 9 14.53 -12.16 -19.20
CA ASN A 9 13.43 -12.48 -20.13
C ASN A 9 13.96 -12.88 -21.51
N TRP A 10 14.87 -12.10 -22.05
CA TRP A 10 15.48 -12.37 -23.35
C TRP A 10 16.34 -13.63 -23.32
N LEU A 11 17.14 -13.82 -22.27
CA LEU A 11 17.97 -15.03 -22.11
C LEU A 11 17.11 -16.28 -21.97
N MET A 12 15.99 -16.18 -21.27
CA MET A 12 15.03 -17.27 -21.15
C MET A 12 14.36 -17.62 -22.48
N PHE A 13 14.21 -16.66 -23.38
CA PHE A 13 13.72 -16.89 -24.74
C PHE A 13 14.78 -17.51 -25.64
N VAL A 14 16.05 -17.07 -25.57
CA VAL A 14 17.15 -17.52 -26.46
C VAL A 14 17.64 -18.91 -26.07
N ASP A 15 17.91 -19.15 -24.79
CA ASP A 15 18.38 -20.45 -24.29
C ASP A 15 17.79 -20.72 -22.90
N PRO A 16 16.55 -21.27 -22.85
CA PRO A 16 15.89 -21.55 -21.60
C PRO A 16 16.61 -22.62 -20.75
N ALA A 17 17.29 -23.56 -21.36
CA ALA A 17 18.01 -24.63 -20.65
C ALA A 17 19.21 -24.04 -19.89
N TRP A 18 20.06 -23.31 -20.60
CA TRP A 18 21.22 -22.64 -20.01
C TRP A 18 20.80 -21.63 -18.93
N THR A 19 19.75 -20.83 -19.19
CA THR A 19 19.25 -19.83 -18.25
C THR A 19 18.79 -20.48 -16.94
N LYS A 20 18.00 -21.55 -17.03
CA LYS A 20 17.53 -22.30 -15.86
C LYS A 20 18.67 -22.95 -15.08
N GLU A 21 19.66 -23.51 -15.78
CA GLU A 21 20.77 -24.20 -15.14
C GLU A 21 21.78 -23.23 -14.51
N ARG A 22 22.04 -22.07 -15.15
CA ARG A 22 23.17 -21.21 -14.80
C ARG A 22 22.78 -19.92 -14.10
N LEU A 23 21.62 -19.34 -14.40
CA LEU A 23 21.23 -18.04 -13.85
C LEU A 23 20.20 -18.16 -12.73
N ILE A 24 19.17 -18.98 -12.90
CA ILE A 24 18.13 -19.11 -11.89
C ILE A 24 18.67 -19.51 -10.51
N PRO A 25 19.65 -20.44 -10.37
CA PRO A 25 20.20 -20.77 -9.05
C PRO A 25 20.89 -19.62 -8.33
N ILE A 26 21.33 -18.58 -9.05
CA ILE A 26 21.96 -17.41 -8.45
C ILE A 26 20.93 -16.52 -7.74
N LEU A 27 19.63 -16.62 -8.09
CA LEU A 27 18.55 -15.90 -7.44
C LEU A 27 18.13 -16.52 -6.10
N VAL A 28 18.60 -17.72 -5.77
CA VAL A 28 18.38 -18.31 -4.44
C VAL A 28 19.02 -17.41 -3.39
N PHE A 29 18.29 -17.10 -2.31
CA PHE A 29 18.68 -16.10 -1.30
C PHE A 29 20.09 -16.35 -0.72
N GLU A 30 20.44 -17.60 -0.45
CA GLU A 30 21.73 -17.99 0.15
C GLU A 30 22.93 -17.86 -0.82
N HIS A 31 22.68 -17.64 -2.11
CA HIS A 31 23.77 -17.52 -3.07
C HIS A 31 24.53 -16.19 -2.88
N PRO A 32 25.88 -16.19 -2.81
CA PRO A 32 26.67 -14.97 -2.53
C PRO A 32 26.45 -13.81 -3.52
N ALA A 33 25.95 -14.09 -4.71
CA ALA A 33 25.64 -13.10 -5.74
C ALA A 33 24.14 -12.85 -5.89
N SER A 34 23.31 -13.29 -4.95
CA SER A 34 21.85 -13.17 -5.05
C SER A 34 21.40 -11.70 -5.04
N GLU A 35 21.96 -10.87 -4.15
CA GLU A 35 21.63 -9.45 -4.07
C GLU A 35 21.84 -8.70 -5.41
N PRO A 36 23.04 -8.70 -6.04
CA PRO A 36 23.22 -8.05 -7.34
C PRO A 36 22.42 -8.71 -8.46
N ALA A 37 22.08 -10.00 -8.36
CA ALA A 37 21.23 -10.69 -9.33
C ALA A 37 19.78 -10.19 -9.24
N TRP A 38 19.19 -10.16 -8.05
CA TRP A 38 17.85 -9.62 -7.81
C TRP A 38 17.75 -8.15 -8.17
N ASN A 39 18.76 -7.34 -7.78
CA ASN A 39 18.81 -5.94 -8.18
C ASN A 39 18.76 -5.79 -9.70
N GLY A 40 19.56 -6.57 -10.44
CA GLY A 40 19.50 -6.56 -11.91
C GLY A 40 18.14 -6.99 -12.45
N PHE A 41 17.55 -8.05 -11.90
CA PHE A 41 16.29 -8.61 -12.35
C PHE A 41 15.11 -7.66 -12.11
N LEU A 42 15.01 -7.07 -10.93
CA LEU A 42 13.93 -6.14 -10.56
C LEU A 42 13.97 -4.80 -11.33
N HIS A 43 15.13 -4.42 -11.85
CA HIS A 43 15.26 -3.29 -12.79
C HIS A 43 15.09 -3.69 -14.27
N GLY A 44 14.75 -4.94 -14.55
CA GLY A 44 14.44 -5.44 -15.88
C GLY A 44 12.97 -5.27 -16.25
N ASP A 45 12.62 -5.87 -17.40
CA ASP A 45 11.23 -5.93 -17.86
C ASP A 45 10.40 -6.89 -17.00
N VAL A 46 9.08 -6.67 -16.96
CA VAL A 46 8.12 -7.60 -16.34
C VAL A 46 8.35 -9.03 -16.86
N PRO A 47 8.46 -10.04 -15.98
CA PRO A 47 8.79 -11.39 -16.41
C PRO A 47 7.70 -11.99 -17.29
N SER A 48 8.13 -12.65 -18.37
CA SER A 48 7.24 -13.48 -19.19
C SER A 48 6.60 -14.59 -18.34
N ALA A 49 5.42 -15.08 -18.72
CA ALA A 49 4.72 -16.09 -17.93
C ALA A 49 5.57 -17.33 -17.56
N PRO A 50 6.36 -17.92 -18.50
CA PRO A 50 7.24 -19.05 -18.16
C PRO A 50 8.35 -18.68 -17.16
N LEU A 51 8.87 -17.46 -17.23
CA LEU A 51 9.87 -16.98 -16.29
C LEU A 51 9.23 -16.66 -14.93
N ALA A 52 8.08 -16.03 -14.93
CA ALA A 52 7.32 -15.68 -13.73
C ALA A 52 6.96 -16.93 -12.89
N GLU A 53 6.60 -18.04 -13.52
CA GLU A 53 6.35 -19.31 -12.82
C GLU A 53 7.59 -19.83 -12.07
N ILE A 54 8.77 -19.67 -12.66
CA ILE A 54 10.03 -20.10 -12.05
C ILE A 54 10.47 -19.15 -10.95
N ILE A 55 10.28 -17.84 -11.17
CA ILE A 55 10.72 -16.78 -10.25
C ILE A 55 9.80 -16.65 -9.05
N LYS A 56 8.50 -16.91 -9.19
CA LYS A 56 7.51 -16.77 -8.13
C LYS A 56 7.96 -17.39 -6.79
N PRO A 57 8.32 -18.68 -6.69
CA PRO A 57 8.74 -19.24 -5.41
C PRO A 57 9.98 -18.54 -4.84
N LEU A 58 10.95 -18.21 -5.68
CA LEU A 58 12.17 -17.51 -5.25
C LEU A 58 11.87 -16.09 -4.75
N LEU A 59 10.92 -15.40 -5.39
CA LEU A 59 10.46 -14.08 -4.94
C LEU A 59 9.75 -14.16 -3.59
N LEU A 60 8.89 -15.17 -3.40
CA LEU A 60 8.19 -15.38 -2.12
C LEU A 60 9.15 -15.67 -0.98
N ASP A 61 10.20 -16.46 -1.22
CA ASP A 61 11.25 -16.75 -0.25
C ASP A 61 12.12 -15.52 0.05
N LEU A 62 12.26 -14.60 -0.89
CA LEU A 62 13.04 -13.39 -0.74
C LEU A 62 12.35 -12.31 0.13
N ILE A 63 11.02 -12.21 0.08
CA ILE A 63 10.28 -11.10 0.68
C ILE A 63 10.62 -10.83 2.15
N PRO A 64 10.75 -11.82 3.04
CA PRO A 64 11.12 -11.59 4.44
C PRO A 64 12.49 -10.93 4.62
N TRP A 65 13.35 -11.02 3.61
CA TRP A 65 14.75 -10.60 3.64
C TRP A 65 15.05 -9.37 2.79
N ILE A 66 14.05 -8.85 2.09
CA ILE A 66 14.21 -7.79 1.09
C ILE A 66 14.95 -6.55 1.63
N GLU A 67 14.79 -6.25 2.90
CA GLU A 67 15.40 -5.08 3.55
C GLU A 67 16.79 -5.37 4.14
N ILE A 68 17.25 -6.62 4.15
CA ILE A 68 18.62 -6.96 4.56
C ILE A 68 19.61 -6.58 3.45
N PHE A 69 19.14 -6.64 2.22
CA PHE A 69 19.92 -6.14 1.11
C PHE A 69 19.98 -4.60 1.16
N SER A 70 21.10 -4.03 0.75
CA SER A 70 21.31 -2.58 0.67
C SER A 70 20.51 -1.93 -0.47
N TRP A 71 19.24 -2.32 -0.60
CA TRP A 71 18.40 -1.93 -1.73
C TRP A 71 17.79 -0.56 -1.54
N GLU A 72 17.69 0.17 -2.64
CA GLU A 72 17.01 1.45 -2.67
C GLU A 72 15.49 1.24 -2.48
N ARG A 73 14.82 2.27 -1.95
CA ARG A 73 13.35 2.30 -1.77
C ARG A 73 12.59 1.89 -3.03
N ALA A 74 13.09 2.26 -4.21
CA ALA A 74 12.52 1.91 -5.50
C ALA A 74 12.30 0.39 -5.69
N ILE A 75 13.08 -0.47 -5.05
CA ILE A 75 12.91 -1.92 -5.16
C ILE A 75 11.69 -2.42 -4.39
N SER A 76 11.40 -1.86 -3.22
CA SER A 76 10.15 -2.16 -2.51
C SER A 76 8.91 -1.78 -3.33
N GLU A 77 8.99 -0.70 -4.09
CA GLU A 77 7.93 -0.27 -5.01
C GLU A 77 7.76 -1.26 -6.16
N VAL A 78 8.86 -1.67 -6.83
CA VAL A 78 8.80 -2.66 -7.92
C VAL A 78 8.28 -4.01 -7.45
N VAL A 79 8.75 -4.49 -6.29
CA VAL A 79 8.24 -5.75 -5.70
C VAL A 79 6.76 -5.66 -5.36
N SER A 80 6.32 -4.53 -4.81
CA SER A 80 4.91 -4.28 -4.50
C SER A 80 4.05 -4.30 -5.75
N GLN A 81 4.50 -3.66 -6.82
CA GLN A 81 3.85 -3.68 -8.12
C GLN A 81 3.72 -5.12 -8.65
N TRP A 82 4.81 -5.89 -8.69
CA TRP A 82 4.78 -7.26 -9.23
C TRP A 82 3.86 -8.18 -8.44
N LEU A 83 3.91 -8.13 -7.10
CA LEU A 83 3.05 -8.94 -6.26
C LEU A 83 1.57 -8.58 -6.46
N GLY A 84 1.30 -7.29 -6.56
CA GLY A 84 -0.04 -6.79 -6.84
C GLY A 84 -0.55 -7.23 -8.21
N GLU A 85 0.24 -7.07 -9.26
CA GLU A 85 -0.10 -7.53 -10.61
C GLU A 85 -0.34 -9.04 -10.67
N MET A 86 0.51 -9.84 -10.02
CA MET A 86 0.35 -11.29 -9.93
C MET A 86 -0.96 -11.68 -9.21
N ARG A 87 -1.41 -10.90 -8.21
CA ARG A 87 -2.65 -11.17 -7.48
C ARG A 87 -3.88 -10.65 -8.21
N VAL A 88 -3.81 -9.43 -8.76
CA VAL A 88 -4.96 -8.71 -9.32
C VAL A 88 -5.27 -9.19 -10.75
N PHE A 89 -4.27 -9.24 -11.61
CA PHE A 89 -4.47 -9.50 -13.03
C PHE A 89 -4.26 -10.96 -13.44
N HIS A 90 -3.66 -11.77 -12.56
CA HIS A 90 -3.30 -13.15 -12.89
C HIS A 90 -3.61 -14.17 -11.78
N PRO A 91 -4.72 -14.04 -10.99
CA PRO A 91 -4.95 -14.84 -9.80
C PRO A 91 -5.01 -16.36 -10.06
N ASP A 92 -5.49 -16.76 -11.24
CA ASP A 92 -5.71 -18.16 -11.63
C ASP A 92 -4.57 -18.74 -12.50
N LYS A 93 -3.53 -17.97 -12.79
CA LYS A 93 -2.39 -18.43 -13.57
C LYS A 93 -1.33 -19.05 -12.64
N PRO A 94 -0.53 -20.01 -13.11
CA PRO A 94 0.59 -20.57 -12.34
C PRO A 94 1.57 -19.51 -11.83
N SER A 95 1.77 -18.44 -12.61
CA SER A 95 2.56 -17.27 -12.23
C SER A 95 1.83 -16.32 -11.27
N GLY A 96 0.53 -16.46 -11.08
CA GLY A 96 -0.28 -15.59 -10.25
C GLY A 96 -0.19 -15.93 -8.77
N LEU A 97 -0.65 -15.01 -7.90
CA LEU A 97 -0.72 -15.21 -6.46
C LEU A 97 -2.14 -15.57 -6.04
N SER A 98 -2.30 -16.70 -5.40
CA SER A 98 -3.54 -17.05 -4.69
C SER A 98 -3.76 -16.12 -3.49
N GLN A 99 -5.00 -16.04 -3.01
CA GLN A 99 -5.35 -15.28 -1.81
C GLN A 99 -4.52 -15.69 -0.58
N SER A 100 -4.28 -17.00 -0.41
CA SER A 100 -3.50 -17.53 0.71
C SER A 100 -2.02 -17.17 0.63
N GLU A 101 -1.43 -17.22 -0.57
CA GLU A 101 -0.05 -16.79 -0.81
C GLU A 101 0.09 -15.28 -0.56
N MET A 102 -0.81 -14.45 -1.11
CA MET A 102 -0.76 -13.01 -0.89
C MET A 102 -0.90 -12.64 0.58
N ARG A 103 -1.78 -13.32 1.32
CA ARG A 103 -1.92 -13.13 2.77
C ARG A 103 -0.64 -13.52 3.52
N ALA A 104 0.02 -14.61 3.13
CA ALA A 104 1.30 -15.02 3.72
C ALA A 104 2.41 -14.00 3.42
N VAL A 105 2.48 -13.52 2.19
CA VAL A 105 3.41 -12.47 1.75
C VAL A 105 3.25 -11.21 2.59
N LEU A 106 2.03 -10.66 2.68
CA LEU A 106 1.77 -9.45 3.47
C LEU A 106 2.13 -9.60 4.96
N ARG A 107 2.03 -10.82 5.52
CA ARG A 107 2.48 -11.12 6.89
C ARG A 107 3.99 -11.15 7.03
N SER A 108 4.71 -11.58 6.00
CA SER A 108 6.18 -11.67 6.01
C SER A 108 6.87 -10.35 5.70
N MET A 109 6.18 -9.42 5.03
CA MET A 109 6.69 -8.08 4.74
C MET A 109 6.93 -7.27 6.01
N ARG A 110 7.94 -6.41 6.00
CA ARG A 110 8.11 -5.32 6.98
C ARG A 110 7.19 -4.14 6.63
N ASP A 111 7.08 -3.21 7.58
CA ASP A 111 6.17 -2.06 7.44
C ASP A 111 6.47 -1.21 6.21
N ASP A 112 7.73 -0.94 5.92
CA ASP A 112 8.11 -0.10 4.77
C ASP A 112 7.68 -0.73 3.44
N THR A 113 7.88 -2.04 3.27
CA THR A 113 7.42 -2.75 2.07
C THR A 113 5.89 -2.82 2.01
N ARG A 114 5.21 -3.04 3.16
CA ARG A 114 3.73 -2.96 3.20
C ARG A 114 3.22 -1.56 2.84
N ASN A 115 3.90 -0.50 3.28
CA ASN A 115 3.54 0.87 2.95
C ASN A 115 3.69 1.15 1.43
N SER A 116 4.77 0.65 0.81
CA SER A 116 4.92 0.72 -0.65
C SER A 116 3.79 -0.03 -1.37
N PHE A 117 3.33 -1.15 -0.80
CA PHE A 117 2.20 -1.89 -1.36
C PHE A 117 0.87 -1.12 -1.21
N ILE A 118 0.62 -0.44 -0.08
CA ILE A 118 -0.55 0.44 0.08
C ILE A 118 -0.51 1.58 -0.95
N ASN A 119 0.64 2.20 -1.16
CA ASN A 119 0.80 3.25 -2.16
C ASN A 119 0.52 2.72 -3.58
N TRP A 120 1.00 1.51 -3.91
CA TRP A 120 0.69 0.87 -5.19
C TRP A 120 -0.81 0.65 -5.38
N LEU A 121 -1.53 0.25 -4.32
CA LEU A 121 -3.00 0.14 -4.37
C LEU A 121 -3.67 1.47 -4.71
N GLY A 122 -3.17 2.58 -4.19
CA GLY A 122 -3.62 3.93 -4.55
C GLY A 122 -3.46 4.20 -6.05
N PHE A 123 -2.30 3.89 -6.62
CA PHE A 123 -2.08 4.02 -8.07
C PHE A 123 -3.06 3.19 -8.88
N VAL A 124 -3.27 1.93 -8.53
CA VAL A 124 -4.23 1.05 -9.24
C VAL A 124 -5.65 1.62 -9.17
N GLY A 125 -6.04 2.13 -8.00
CA GLY A 125 -7.36 2.75 -7.82
C GLY A 125 -7.56 3.98 -8.69
N GLN A 126 -6.55 4.85 -8.76
CA GLN A 126 -6.61 6.10 -9.55
C GLN A 126 -6.58 5.88 -11.07
N GLU A 127 -6.01 4.78 -11.58
CA GLU A 127 -6.01 4.49 -13.01
C GLU A 127 -7.43 4.39 -13.61
N ASN A 128 -8.38 3.88 -12.83
CA ASN A 128 -9.78 3.76 -13.22
C ASN A 128 -10.67 3.64 -11.97
N GLU A 129 -11.75 4.41 -11.88
CA GLU A 129 -12.68 4.39 -10.74
C GLU A 129 -13.18 2.98 -10.38
N HIS A 130 -13.39 2.13 -11.38
CA HIS A 130 -13.85 0.75 -11.18
C HIS A 130 -12.80 -0.12 -10.46
N ASN A 131 -11.52 0.28 -10.50
CA ASN A 131 -10.44 -0.47 -9.86
C ASN A 131 -10.57 -0.48 -8.33
N TRP A 132 -11.15 0.58 -7.74
CA TRP A 132 -11.41 0.61 -6.31
C TRP A 132 -12.30 -0.56 -5.88
N LEU A 133 -13.42 -0.76 -6.57
CA LEU A 133 -14.39 -1.81 -6.25
C LEU A 133 -13.93 -3.20 -6.71
N ASN A 134 -13.29 -3.28 -7.88
CA ASN A 134 -12.98 -4.57 -8.49
C ASN A 134 -11.67 -5.18 -7.99
N TYR A 135 -10.70 -4.35 -7.55
CA TYR A 135 -9.35 -4.81 -7.21
C TYR A 135 -8.89 -4.37 -5.82
N VAL A 136 -8.93 -3.07 -5.51
CA VAL A 136 -8.34 -2.53 -4.29
C VAL A 136 -9.09 -3.01 -3.05
N ILE A 137 -10.39 -2.78 -2.99
CA ILE A 137 -11.24 -3.18 -1.85
C ILE A 137 -11.20 -4.69 -1.61
N PRO A 138 -11.41 -5.57 -2.62
CA PRO A 138 -11.31 -7.01 -2.43
C PRO A 138 -9.94 -7.46 -1.93
N LEU A 139 -8.86 -6.87 -2.45
CA LEU A 139 -7.52 -7.23 -2.02
C LEU A 139 -7.27 -6.87 -0.55
N ILE A 140 -7.68 -5.66 -0.13
CA ILE A 140 -7.57 -5.24 1.27
C ILE A 140 -8.43 -6.12 2.16
N ASP A 141 -9.68 -6.35 1.80
CA ASP A 141 -10.60 -7.10 2.65
C ASP A 141 -10.25 -8.59 2.77
N GLU A 142 -9.82 -9.19 1.67
CA GLU A 142 -9.51 -10.60 1.60
C GLU A 142 -8.09 -10.96 2.03
N CYS A 143 -7.09 -10.12 1.70
CA CYS A 143 -5.68 -10.47 1.84
C CYS A 143 -4.97 -9.76 2.98
N TRP A 144 -5.40 -8.54 3.37
CA TRP A 144 -4.68 -7.78 4.39
C TRP A 144 -4.70 -8.47 5.76
N PRO A 145 -3.56 -8.55 6.47
CA PRO A 145 -3.50 -9.15 7.80
C PRO A 145 -4.37 -8.39 8.81
N ARG A 146 -5.23 -9.11 9.53
CA ARG A 146 -6.15 -8.51 10.52
C ARG A 146 -5.61 -8.48 11.94
N GLU A 147 -4.50 -9.15 12.18
CA GLU A 147 -3.87 -9.28 13.49
C GLU A 147 -3.33 -7.91 13.96
N ARG A 148 -3.45 -7.67 15.28
CA ARG A 148 -3.11 -6.38 15.89
C ARG A 148 -1.67 -5.93 15.60
N GLN A 149 -0.72 -6.87 15.51
CA GLN A 149 0.68 -6.59 15.25
C GLN A 149 0.95 -5.92 13.89
N TYR A 150 0.01 -6.01 12.93
CA TYR A 150 0.11 -5.37 11.61
C TYR A 150 -0.63 -4.04 11.53
N ARG A 151 -1.21 -3.57 12.65
CA ARG A 151 -1.84 -2.25 12.76
C ARG A 151 -0.86 -1.30 13.42
N THR A 152 0.07 -0.77 12.66
CA THR A 152 1.19 0.01 13.17
C THR A 152 1.01 1.50 12.87
N SER A 153 1.58 2.36 13.72
CA SER A 153 1.63 3.80 13.45
C SER A 153 2.44 4.12 12.18
N ALA A 154 3.44 3.29 11.86
CA ALA A 154 4.24 3.46 10.65
C ALA A 154 3.41 3.39 9.35
N SER A 155 2.31 2.59 9.34
CA SER A 155 1.45 2.44 8.17
C SER A 155 0.35 3.51 8.05
N MET A 156 0.17 4.37 9.07
CA MET A 156 -0.95 5.34 9.07
C MET A 156 -0.88 6.34 7.93
N ARG A 157 0.31 6.86 7.64
CA ARG A 157 0.47 7.82 6.53
C ARG A 157 0.09 7.20 5.19
N ALA A 158 0.48 5.95 4.95
CA ALA A 158 0.13 5.24 3.72
C ALA A 158 -1.40 4.99 3.63
N TRP A 159 -2.05 4.57 4.74
CA TRP A 159 -3.50 4.40 4.77
C TRP A 159 -4.26 5.70 4.55
N ILE A 160 -3.84 6.81 5.19
CA ILE A 160 -4.47 8.13 5.00
C ILE A 160 -4.26 8.60 3.56
N GLY A 161 -3.06 8.39 2.99
CA GLY A 161 -2.80 8.68 1.58
C GLY A 161 -3.69 7.89 0.63
N LEU A 162 -3.88 6.58 0.87
CA LEU A 162 -4.80 5.75 0.09
C LEU A 162 -6.25 6.27 0.14
N LEU A 163 -6.69 6.70 1.32
CA LEU A 163 -8.03 7.28 1.52
C LEU A 163 -8.19 8.60 0.75
N ASP A 164 -7.17 9.45 0.77
CA ASP A 164 -7.14 10.67 -0.01
C ASP A 164 -7.18 10.39 -1.53
N ASP A 165 -6.39 9.43 -1.99
CA ASP A 165 -6.35 9.01 -3.39
C ASP A 165 -7.66 8.39 -3.89
N SER A 166 -8.56 7.98 -2.99
CA SER A 166 -9.79 7.28 -3.35
C SER A 166 -10.92 8.16 -3.90
N GLY A 167 -10.82 9.49 -3.79
CA GLY A 167 -11.76 10.43 -4.41
C GLY A 167 -13.23 10.14 -4.08
N ASP A 168 -14.07 9.93 -5.09
CA ASP A 168 -15.50 9.60 -4.90
C ASP A 168 -15.73 8.22 -4.27
N SER A 169 -14.75 7.34 -4.33
CA SER A 169 -14.80 6.03 -3.68
C SER A 169 -14.45 6.09 -2.18
N PHE A 170 -14.13 7.28 -1.64
CA PHE A 170 -13.71 7.45 -0.24
C PHE A 170 -14.61 6.74 0.78
N PRO A 171 -15.94 6.87 0.79
CA PRO A 171 -16.78 6.22 1.79
C PRO A 171 -16.65 4.69 1.80
N VAL A 172 -16.63 4.06 0.62
CA VAL A 172 -16.54 2.59 0.52
C VAL A 172 -15.13 2.07 0.82
N VAL A 173 -14.09 2.81 0.44
CA VAL A 173 -12.70 2.49 0.78
C VAL A 173 -12.47 2.67 2.28
N TYR A 174 -13.00 3.73 2.87
CA TYR A 174 -12.93 4.00 4.31
C TYR A 174 -13.52 2.86 5.14
N GLU A 175 -14.70 2.34 4.76
CA GLU A 175 -15.34 1.22 5.46
C GLU A 175 -14.43 -0.01 5.56
N VAL A 176 -13.60 -0.25 4.56
CA VAL A 176 -12.66 -1.37 4.54
C VAL A 176 -11.37 -1.04 5.28
N VAL A 177 -10.87 0.19 5.17
CA VAL A 177 -9.59 0.63 5.76
C VAL A 177 -9.70 0.93 7.25
N LYS A 178 -10.85 1.44 7.73
CA LYS A 178 -11.02 1.92 9.12
C LYS A 178 -10.67 0.88 10.20
N LYS A 179 -10.75 -0.41 9.89
CA LYS A 179 -10.38 -1.52 10.80
C LYS A 179 -8.88 -1.68 11.01
N PHE A 180 -8.06 -1.05 10.15
CA PHE A 180 -6.59 -1.06 10.23
C PHE A 180 -6.02 0.21 10.86
N LEU A 181 -6.85 1.25 11.00
CA LEU A 181 -6.42 2.51 11.55
C LEU A 181 -6.14 2.40 13.05
N VAL A 182 -5.08 3.08 13.48
CA VAL A 182 -4.69 3.23 14.89
C VAL A 182 -4.40 4.69 15.18
N SER A 183 -4.45 5.05 16.46
CA SER A 183 -4.11 6.39 16.90
C SER A 183 -2.61 6.68 16.72
N VAL A 184 -2.29 7.84 16.18
CA VAL A 184 -0.92 8.30 15.90
C VAL A 184 -0.79 9.78 16.22
N GLU A 185 0.44 10.24 16.47
CA GLU A 185 0.70 11.68 16.46
C GLU A 185 0.49 12.23 15.07
N ILE A 186 -0.48 13.14 14.97
CA ILE A 186 -0.83 13.81 13.72
C ILE A 186 -0.01 15.08 13.62
N ASN A 187 0.67 15.29 12.50
CA ASN A 187 1.19 16.60 12.12
C ASN A 187 0.24 17.24 11.09
N ASP A 188 0.24 18.55 11.00
CA ASP A 188 -0.69 19.33 10.17
C ASP A 188 -0.72 18.90 8.69
N HIS A 189 0.36 18.28 8.20
CA HIS A 189 0.49 17.90 6.80
C HIS A 189 -0.24 16.59 6.43
N VAL A 190 -0.66 15.78 7.39
CA VAL A 190 -1.26 14.47 7.12
C VAL A 190 -2.64 14.61 6.48
N PHE A 191 -3.40 15.65 6.87
CA PHE A 191 -4.76 15.92 6.38
C PHE A 191 -4.84 17.11 5.43
N TYR A 192 -3.72 17.69 5.03
CA TYR A 192 -3.70 18.88 4.17
C TYR A 192 -4.51 18.68 2.88
N ARG A 193 -4.30 17.58 2.18
CA ARG A 193 -5.02 17.25 0.94
C ARG A 193 -6.53 17.03 1.12
N PHE A 194 -6.98 16.72 2.34
CA PHE A 194 -8.41 16.55 2.63
C PHE A 194 -9.18 17.87 2.62
N THR A 195 -8.48 19.00 2.68
CA THR A 195 -9.05 20.35 2.66
C THR A 195 -8.77 21.09 1.36
N GLU A 196 -7.94 20.56 0.46
CA GLU A 196 -7.62 21.19 -0.80
C GLU A 196 -8.66 20.90 -1.90
N GLU A 197 -8.94 21.90 -2.71
CA GLU A 197 -9.66 21.73 -3.98
C GLU A 197 -8.68 21.23 -5.04
N ILE A 198 -8.95 20.08 -5.62
CA ILE A 198 -8.13 19.48 -6.67
C ILE A 198 -8.95 19.46 -7.95
N SER A 199 -8.46 20.14 -8.99
CA SER A 199 -9.06 20.10 -10.35
C SER A 199 -10.55 20.49 -10.39
N ASP A 200 -10.96 21.56 -9.69
CA ASP A 200 -12.34 22.02 -9.54
C ASP A 200 -13.27 21.09 -8.73
N GLU A 201 -12.76 20.03 -8.11
CA GLU A 201 -13.53 19.19 -7.20
C GLU A 201 -13.44 19.73 -5.78
N LYS A 202 -14.59 19.69 -5.06
CA LYS A 202 -14.62 20.05 -3.66
C LYS A 202 -13.72 19.09 -2.86
N PRO A 203 -13.09 19.56 -1.78
CA PRO A 203 -12.29 18.73 -0.89
C PRO A 203 -13.05 17.49 -0.40
N ILE A 204 -12.33 16.41 -0.14
CA ILE A 204 -12.91 15.16 0.42
C ILE A 204 -13.72 15.46 1.67
N THR A 205 -13.21 16.29 2.58
CA THR A 205 -13.90 16.71 3.80
C THR A 205 -15.26 17.36 3.50
N ALA A 206 -15.35 18.20 2.47
CA ALA A 206 -16.61 18.87 2.10
C ALA A 206 -17.61 17.92 1.42
N ARG A 207 -17.12 16.88 0.76
CA ARG A 207 -17.97 15.86 0.11
C ARG A 207 -18.46 14.79 1.09
N PHE A 208 -17.61 14.41 2.05
CA PHE A 208 -17.83 13.30 2.99
C PHE A 208 -17.48 13.69 4.43
N PRO A 209 -18.19 14.69 5.00
CA PRO A 209 -17.83 15.26 6.32
C PRO A 209 -17.98 14.26 7.47
N ASP A 210 -18.94 13.34 7.42
CA ASP A 210 -19.17 12.36 8.49
C ASP A 210 -18.07 11.29 8.55
N GLU A 211 -17.69 10.74 7.40
CA GLU A 211 -16.60 9.76 7.30
C GLU A 211 -15.25 10.39 7.63
N THR A 212 -15.03 11.65 7.23
CA THR A 212 -13.82 12.40 7.57
C THR A 212 -13.74 12.66 9.07
N LEU A 213 -14.87 13.03 9.71
CA LEU A 213 -14.94 13.19 11.16
C LEU A 213 -14.62 11.87 11.89
N ASP A 214 -15.18 10.74 11.44
CA ASP A 214 -14.87 9.42 12.02
C ASP A 214 -13.40 9.06 11.85
N LEU A 215 -12.82 9.30 10.67
CA LEU A 215 -11.41 9.07 10.39
C LEU A 215 -10.52 9.84 11.38
N ILE A 216 -10.70 11.16 11.49
CA ILE A 216 -9.90 11.99 12.39
C ILE A 216 -10.07 11.55 13.83
N ASN A 217 -11.31 11.32 14.27
CA ASN A 217 -11.58 10.87 15.62
C ASN A 217 -10.90 9.55 15.97
N ARG A 218 -10.75 8.62 15.00
CA ARG A 218 -10.07 7.33 15.20
C ARG A 218 -8.56 7.47 15.31
N VAL A 219 -7.95 8.30 14.46
CA VAL A 219 -6.49 8.40 14.39
C VAL A 219 -5.92 9.40 15.38
N THR A 220 -6.75 10.30 15.93
CA THR A 220 -6.34 11.29 16.91
C THR A 220 -6.07 10.64 18.28
N PRO A 221 -4.88 10.81 18.88
CA PRO A 221 -4.55 10.32 20.21
C PRO A 221 -5.30 11.07 21.30
N GLN A 222 -5.23 10.57 22.55
CA GLN A 222 -5.86 11.22 23.70
C GLN A 222 -5.10 12.48 24.16
N VAL A 223 -3.84 12.61 23.80
CA VAL A 223 -3.00 13.79 24.07
C VAL A 223 -2.51 14.28 22.73
N LEU A 224 -2.81 15.53 22.39
CA LEU A 224 -2.50 16.13 21.10
C LEU A 224 -1.36 17.12 21.22
N SER A 225 -0.44 17.06 20.25
CA SER A 225 0.45 18.18 19.95
C SER A 225 -0.14 19.12 18.88
N HIS A 226 -0.95 18.58 17.95
CA HIS A 226 -1.57 19.36 16.86
C HIS A 226 -2.92 18.75 16.46
N LEU A 227 -3.92 19.58 16.22
CA LEU A 227 -5.23 19.18 15.69
C LEU A 227 -5.36 19.71 14.26
N PRO A 228 -5.98 18.97 13.32
CA PRO A 228 -6.27 19.46 11.98
C PRO A 228 -7.46 20.45 12.00
N TYR A 229 -7.24 21.67 12.48
CA TYR A 229 -8.26 22.70 12.62
C TYR A 229 -8.98 23.02 11.32
N GLU A 230 -8.24 23.07 10.20
CA GLU A 230 -8.80 23.35 8.89
C GLU A 230 -9.85 22.33 8.48
N VAL A 231 -9.63 21.05 8.81
CA VAL A 231 -10.60 20.00 8.54
C VAL A 231 -11.85 20.15 9.39
N LEU A 232 -11.71 20.46 10.70
CA LEU A 232 -12.86 20.69 11.58
C LEU A 232 -13.66 21.92 11.18
N ALA A 233 -12.98 23.00 10.79
CA ALA A 233 -13.64 24.23 10.30
C ALA A 233 -14.45 23.95 9.02
N LEU A 234 -13.88 23.15 8.10
CA LEU A 234 -14.56 22.78 6.85
C LEU A 234 -15.76 21.85 7.13
N ILE A 235 -15.67 20.94 8.11
CA ILE A 235 -16.81 20.13 8.56
C ILE A 235 -17.92 21.02 9.14
N GLU A 236 -17.58 21.99 9.98
CA GLU A 236 -18.54 22.95 10.55
C GLU A 236 -19.25 23.77 9.47
N GLU A 237 -18.52 24.20 8.44
CA GLU A 237 -19.07 24.97 7.32
C GLU A 237 -20.01 24.11 6.44
N THR A 238 -19.62 22.88 6.15
CA THR A 238 -20.33 22.03 5.18
C THR A 238 -21.47 21.24 5.81
N GLU A 239 -21.35 20.78 7.06
CA GLU A 239 -22.36 20.00 7.78
C GLU A 239 -22.46 20.44 9.25
N PRO A 240 -23.05 21.62 9.52
CA PRO A 240 -23.12 22.19 10.88
C PRO A 240 -23.73 21.28 11.96
N ARG A 241 -24.55 20.30 11.56
CA ARG A 241 -25.14 19.33 12.52
C ARG A 241 -24.06 18.47 13.20
N LEU A 242 -22.93 18.23 12.55
CA LEU A 242 -21.84 17.44 13.11
C LEU A 242 -21.13 18.13 14.28
N THR A 243 -21.28 19.45 14.48
CA THR A 243 -20.72 20.16 15.64
C THR A 243 -21.30 19.69 16.96
N SER A 244 -22.51 19.08 16.94
CA SER A 244 -23.12 18.45 18.10
C SER A 244 -22.78 16.97 18.26
N ASP A 245 -22.05 16.38 17.33
CA ASP A 245 -21.63 14.98 17.40
C ASP A 245 -20.58 14.77 18.49
N ALA A 246 -20.68 13.65 19.21
CA ALA A 246 -19.75 13.33 20.31
C ALA A 246 -18.28 13.23 19.85
N ARG A 247 -18.03 12.83 18.59
CA ARG A 247 -16.69 12.77 17.99
C ARG A 247 -16.11 14.17 17.81
N TYR A 248 -16.90 15.10 17.30
CA TYR A 248 -16.52 16.51 17.13
C TYR A 248 -16.22 17.18 18.47
N LEU A 249 -17.15 17.05 19.43
CA LEU A 249 -17.01 17.62 20.79
C LEU A 249 -15.76 17.05 21.49
N ARG A 250 -15.49 15.75 21.35
CA ARG A 250 -14.24 15.14 21.88
C ARG A 250 -13.00 15.78 21.30
N LEU A 251 -12.97 16.02 19.99
CA LEU A 251 -11.81 16.62 19.32
C LEU A 251 -11.57 18.07 19.79
N ILE A 252 -12.64 18.87 19.93
CA ILE A 252 -12.55 20.24 20.46
C ILE A 252 -12.09 20.24 21.93
N ASP A 253 -12.63 19.37 22.79
CA ASP A 253 -12.22 19.25 24.19
C ASP A 253 -10.73 18.88 24.35
N LEU A 254 -10.18 18.06 23.43
CA LEU A 254 -8.75 17.75 23.41
C LEU A 254 -7.88 18.98 23.14
N VAL A 255 -8.36 19.90 22.33
CA VAL A 255 -7.68 21.17 22.03
C VAL A 255 -7.66 22.12 23.21
N GLU A 256 -8.80 22.25 23.88
CA GLU A 256 -8.93 23.17 25.03
C GLU A 256 -8.07 22.74 26.24
N ARG A 257 -7.64 21.48 26.26
CA ARG A 257 -6.79 20.89 27.33
C ARG A 257 -5.29 20.86 27.00
N SER A 258 -4.91 21.16 25.75
CA SER A 258 -3.51 21.15 25.28
C SER A 258 -2.87 22.51 25.45
#